data_ad4e83330ef99337157e7df990686e92
#
_entry.id   ad4e83330ef99337157e7df990686e92
#
_cell.length_a   1.000
_cell.length_b   1.000
_cell.length_c   1.000
_cell.angle_alpha   90.00
_cell.angle_beta   90.00
_cell.angle_gamma   90.00
#
_symmetry.space_group_name_H-M   'P 1'
#
loop_
_entity.id
_entity.type
_entity.pdbx_description
1 polymer ?
#
loop_
_entity_poly.entity_id
_entity_poly.type
_entity_poly.pdbx_seq_one_letter_code
_entity_poly.pdbx_strand_id
1 'polypeptide(L)'
;ALYNYFSFSKNKKYFLRFLDFNDCGDNIVNQWLDAHKNFHYKISHYFKNKRIIYKSPAHTARIKQLIKIYPKASFIFISRHPLNFFQSSINGIEKLSKIILPLQKVDLNDLEEMTFNNCKKIVNRMNEELDLIPKENFCSVKYEDLVSNPVDTLSKIHDEIKLGTFNKSQNDLNNYLHSIKEYKTNKYRPYTVELKDRILKEFESYIKKWEY
;
A
#
# COMPACT_ATOMS: atom_id res chain seq x y z
N ALA A 1 4.75 12.92 8.77
CA ALA A 1 3.87 13.49 7.73
C ALA A 1 2.39 13.14 7.98
N LEU A 2 2.06 11.83 8.13
CA LEU A 2 0.68 11.38 8.35
C LEU A 2 0.08 11.98 9.64
N TYR A 3 0.85 12.01 10.73
CA TYR A 3 0.45 12.63 11.99
C TYR A 3 0.05 14.11 11.80
N ASN A 4 0.91 14.89 11.14
CA ASN A 4 0.63 16.31 10.90
C ASN A 4 -0.58 16.52 9.98
N TYR A 5 -0.83 15.59 9.07
CA TYR A 5 -1.98 15.63 8.19
C TYR A 5 -3.31 15.52 8.96
N PHE A 6 -3.39 14.62 9.93
CA PHE A 6 -4.59 14.45 10.75
C PHE A 6 -4.70 15.49 11.86
N SER A 7 -3.57 15.88 12.47
CA SER A 7 -3.58 16.83 13.59
C SER A 7 -3.93 18.26 13.17
N PHE A 8 -3.64 18.63 11.91
CA PHE A 8 -3.85 20.00 11.42
C PHE A 8 -4.37 19.98 10.00
N SER A 9 -5.65 20.30 9.80
CA SER A 9 -6.29 20.30 8.47
C SER A 9 -5.56 21.18 7.44
N LYS A 10 -4.94 22.28 7.88
CA LYS A 10 -4.10 23.16 7.03
C LYS A 10 -2.81 22.49 6.54
N ASN A 11 -2.41 21.38 7.14
CA ASN A 11 -1.16 20.67 6.82
C ASN A 11 -1.34 19.52 5.81
N LYS A 12 -2.53 19.33 5.24
CA LYS A 12 -2.81 18.32 4.20
C LYS A 12 -1.78 18.35 3.07
N LYS A 13 -1.36 19.55 2.63
CA LYS A 13 -0.36 19.74 1.58
C LYS A 13 0.98 19.06 1.86
N TYR A 14 1.40 18.98 3.12
CA TYR A 14 2.68 18.34 3.48
C TYR A 14 2.63 16.81 3.37
N PHE A 15 1.47 16.21 3.59
CA PHE A 15 1.30 14.78 3.35
C PHE A 15 1.19 14.46 1.86
N LEU A 16 0.28 15.18 1.16
CA LEU A 16 0.02 14.97 -0.26
C LEU A 16 1.27 15.17 -1.11
N ARG A 17 2.10 16.14 -0.75
CA ARG A 17 3.39 16.42 -1.38
C ARG A 17 4.32 15.20 -1.41
N PHE A 18 4.35 14.42 -0.33
CA PHE A 18 5.19 13.23 -0.23
C PHE A 18 4.48 11.94 -0.64
N LEU A 19 3.25 12.01 -1.11
CA LEU A 19 2.53 10.83 -1.55
C LEU A 19 3.08 10.29 -2.87
N ASP A 20 3.26 11.16 -3.86
CA ASP A 20 3.72 10.84 -5.21
C ASP A 20 4.85 11.75 -5.74
N PHE A 21 5.23 12.77 -4.97
CA PHE A 21 6.27 13.75 -5.30
C PHE A 21 6.00 14.65 -6.52
N ASN A 22 4.81 14.65 -7.10
CA ASN A 22 4.51 15.44 -8.30
C ASN A 22 4.75 16.95 -8.10
N ASP A 23 4.44 17.45 -6.91
CA ASP A 23 4.59 18.87 -6.55
C ASP A 23 5.89 19.15 -5.77
N CYS A 24 6.90 18.29 -5.92
CA CYS A 24 8.18 18.42 -5.26
C CYS A 24 9.29 18.73 -6.25
N GLY A 25 10.08 19.76 -5.96
CA GLY A 25 11.36 19.95 -6.66
C GLY A 25 12.35 18.83 -6.35
N ASP A 26 13.30 18.62 -7.27
CA ASP A 26 14.29 17.53 -7.19
C ASP A 26 15.06 17.49 -5.87
N ASN A 27 15.35 18.65 -5.29
CA ASN A 27 16.05 18.72 -3.99
C ASN A 27 15.27 17.99 -2.89
N ILE A 28 13.96 18.16 -2.82
CA ILE A 28 13.11 17.50 -1.81
C ILE A 28 13.00 16.00 -2.08
N VAL A 29 12.87 15.63 -3.35
CA VAL A 29 12.87 14.22 -3.75
C VAL A 29 14.19 13.56 -3.35
N ASN A 30 15.34 14.20 -3.65
CA ASN A 30 16.66 13.67 -3.29
C ASN A 30 16.86 13.56 -1.77
N GLN A 31 16.43 14.54 -0.99
CA GLN A 31 16.46 14.44 0.48
C GLN A 31 15.65 13.25 1.00
N TRP A 32 14.49 12.98 0.41
CA TRP A 32 13.68 11.80 0.78
C TRP A 32 14.38 10.49 0.38
N LEU A 33 14.96 10.43 -0.82
CA LEU A 33 15.72 9.28 -1.29
C LEU A 33 16.91 8.97 -0.36
N ASP A 34 17.65 9.98 0.03
CA ASP A 34 18.80 9.85 0.94
C ASP A 34 18.36 9.41 2.34
N ALA A 35 17.30 10.01 2.86
CA ALA A 35 16.72 9.58 4.14
C ALA A 35 16.27 8.12 4.10
N HIS A 36 15.64 7.68 3.00
CA HIS A 36 15.19 6.30 2.82
C HIS A 36 16.36 5.33 2.72
N LYS A 37 17.43 5.69 1.96
CA LYS A 37 18.67 4.90 1.90
C LYS A 37 19.34 4.77 3.26
N ASN A 38 19.49 5.89 3.99
CA ASN A 38 20.10 5.89 5.32
C ASN A 38 19.33 5.02 6.30
N PHE A 39 17.99 5.05 6.24
CA PHE A 39 17.14 4.16 7.03
C PHE A 39 17.35 2.70 6.65
N HIS A 40 17.43 2.39 5.35
CA HIS A 40 17.72 1.04 4.85
C HIS A 40 19.07 0.52 5.37
N TYR A 41 20.13 1.33 5.29
CA TYR A 41 21.45 0.93 5.79
C TYR A 41 21.43 0.60 7.29
N LYS A 42 20.76 1.42 8.10
CA LYS A 42 20.62 1.17 9.54
C LYS A 42 19.90 -0.15 9.83
N ILE A 43 18.77 -0.41 9.15
CA ILE A 43 18.02 -1.66 9.32
C ILE A 43 18.85 -2.85 8.81
N SER A 44 19.46 -2.75 7.63
CA SER A 44 20.27 -3.81 7.04
C SER A 44 21.43 -4.18 7.97
N HIS A 45 22.13 -3.18 8.50
CA HIS A 45 23.22 -3.42 9.47
C HIS A 45 22.70 -4.10 10.74
N TYR A 46 21.60 -3.60 11.32
CA TYR A 46 21.02 -4.18 12.53
C TYR A 46 20.59 -5.64 12.35
N PHE A 47 19.98 -5.98 11.21
CA PHE A 47 19.52 -7.33 10.88
C PHE A 47 20.57 -8.17 10.13
N LYS A 48 21.87 -7.80 10.17
CA LYS A 48 22.97 -8.56 9.58
C LYS A 48 22.76 -8.88 8.09
N ASN A 49 22.35 -7.86 7.32
CA ASN A 49 22.12 -7.94 5.88
C ASN A 49 21.04 -8.95 5.45
N LYS A 50 20.06 -9.23 6.31
CA LYS A 50 18.88 -9.99 5.89
C LYS A 50 18.08 -9.20 4.86
N ARG A 51 17.37 -9.93 3.98
CA ARG A 51 16.44 -9.31 3.03
C ARG A 51 15.36 -8.51 3.78
N ILE A 52 15.13 -7.28 3.35
CA ILE A 52 14.16 -6.37 3.96
C ILE A 52 12.92 -6.31 3.08
N ILE A 53 11.74 -6.41 3.70
CA ILE A 53 10.45 -6.20 3.05
C ILE A 53 9.89 -4.87 3.54
N TYR A 54 9.60 -3.97 2.60
CA TYR A 54 8.93 -2.71 2.88
C TYR A 54 7.45 -2.81 2.54
N LYS A 55 6.59 -2.60 3.53
CA LYS A 55 5.14 -2.54 3.34
C LYS A 55 4.63 -1.14 3.63
N SER A 56 4.20 -0.44 2.57
CA SER A 56 3.56 0.87 2.70
C SER A 56 2.59 1.10 1.54
N PRO A 57 1.32 1.44 1.79
CA PRO A 57 0.39 1.80 0.71
C PRO A 57 0.88 2.95 -0.17
N ALA A 58 1.61 3.91 0.42
CA ALA A 58 2.17 5.04 -0.32
C ALA A 58 3.31 4.65 -1.28
N HIS A 59 3.94 3.49 -1.09
CA HIS A 59 4.98 3.00 -2.02
C HIS A 59 4.40 2.67 -3.40
N THR A 60 3.12 2.35 -3.48
CA THR A 60 2.40 2.15 -4.74
C THR A 60 2.44 3.39 -5.66
N ALA A 61 2.54 4.59 -5.07
CA ALA A 61 2.67 5.84 -5.82
C ALA A 61 4.13 6.36 -5.90
N ARG A 62 5.12 5.52 -5.63
CA ARG A 62 6.56 5.91 -5.55
C ARG A 62 7.47 4.92 -6.27
N ILE A 63 6.94 4.22 -7.25
CA ILE A 63 7.66 3.17 -7.99
C ILE A 63 8.93 3.73 -8.61
N LYS A 64 8.83 4.85 -9.33
CA LYS A 64 9.96 5.54 -9.95
C LYS A 64 11.07 5.86 -8.96
N GLN A 65 10.71 6.40 -7.78
CA GLN A 65 11.67 6.76 -6.74
C GLN A 65 12.33 5.51 -6.12
N LEU A 66 11.55 4.46 -5.90
CA LEU A 66 12.07 3.22 -5.34
C LEU A 66 13.00 2.49 -6.30
N ILE A 67 12.69 2.43 -7.59
CA ILE A 67 13.59 1.88 -8.61
C ILE A 67 14.91 2.65 -8.66
N LYS A 68 14.85 3.99 -8.54
CA LYS A 68 16.06 4.84 -8.55
C LYS A 68 17.04 4.49 -7.42
N ILE A 69 16.55 4.08 -6.25
CA ILE A 69 17.40 3.72 -5.10
C ILE A 69 17.62 2.23 -4.93
N TYR A 70 16.70 1.41 -5.44
CA TYR A 70 16.74 -0.05 -5.35
C TYR A 70 16.47 -0.69 -6.72
N PRO A 71 17.38 -0.57 -7.69
CA PRO A 71 17.15 -1.05 -9.06
C PRO A 71 16.96 -2.57 -9.17
N LYS A 72 17.36 -3.32 -8.15
CA LYS A 72 17.18 -4.78 -8.07
C LYS A 72 16.05 -5.19 -7.12
N ALA A 73 15.22 -4.26 -6.66
CA ALA A 73 14.09 -4.59 -5.80
C ALA A 73 13.02 -5.33 -6.58
N SER A 74 12.42 -6.33 -5.94
CA SER A 74 11.21 -6.96 -6.43
C SER A 74 9.99 -6.24 -5.86
N PHE A 75 8.96 -6.10 -6.67
CA PHE A 75 7.71 -5.44 -6.33
C PHE A 75 6.57 -6.47 -6.32
N ILE A 76 5.89 -6.55 -5.20
CA ILE A 76 4.70 -7.39 -5.05
C ILE A 76 3.50 -6.44 -4.92
N PHE A 77 2.62 -6.47 -5.90
CA PHE A 77 1.38 -5.71 -5.86
C PHE A 77 0.22 -6.61 -5.44
N ILE A 78 -0.41 -6.26 -4.31
CA ILE A 78 -1.60 -6.97 -3.83
C ILE A 78 -2.81 -6.13 -4.24
N SER A 79 -3.47 -6.54 -5.33
CA SER A 79 -4.71 -5.92 -5.77
C SER A 79 -5.87 -6.30 -4.86
N ARG A 80 -6.91 -5.48 -4.82
CA ARG A 80 -8.15 -5.73 -4.09
C ARG A 80 -9.28 -4.97 -4.77
N HIS A 81 -10.50 -5.55 -4.76
CA HIS A 81 -11.66 -4.87 -5.33
C HIS A 81 -11.81 -3.44 -4.76
N PRO A 82 -12.03 -2.38 -5.59
CA PRO A 82 -12.04 -0.99 -5.16
C PRO A 82 -12.98 -0.70 -3.99
N LEU A 83 -14.17 -1.25 -4.00
CA LEU A 83 -15.10 -1.10 -2.88
C LEU A 83 -14.51 -1.62 -1.57
N ASN A 84 -13.78 -2.74 -1.61
CA ASN A 84 -13.19 -3.35 -0.42
C ASN A 84 -11.97 -2.57 0.10
N PHE A 85 -11.06 -2.14 -0.79
CA PHE A 85 -9.89 -1.40 -0.32
C PHE A 85 -10.26 0.01 0.18
N PHE A 86 -11.26 0.65 -0.43
CA PHE A 86 -11.72 1.96 -0.01
C PHE A 86 -12.36 1.93 1.39
N GLN A 87 -13.28 0.99 1.64
CA GLN A 87 -13.86 0.80 2.98
C GLN A 87 -12.81 0.46 4.03
N SER A 88 -11.86 -0.41 3.68
CA SER A 88 -10.76 -0.76 4.56
C SER A 88 -9.91 0.47 4.90
N SER A 89 -9.67 1.35 3.92
CA SER A 89 -8.90 2.57 4.09
C SER A 89 -9.61 3.57 5.00
N ILE A 90 -10.90 3.84 4.76
CA ILE A 90 -11.70 4.72 5.63
C ILE A 90 -11.72 4.18 7.07
N ASN A 91 -12.03 2.90 7.26
CA ASN A 91 -12.08 2.30 8.58
C ASN A 91 -10.73 2.36 9.31
N GLY A 92 -9.63 2.13 8.57
CA GLY A 92 -8.28 2.25 9.11
C GLY A 92 -7.95 3.68 9.53
N ILE A 93 -8.28 4.64 8.69
CA ILE A 93 -8.06 6.08 8.95
C ILE A 93 -8.93 6.56 10.11
N GLU A 94 -10.20 6.16 10.16
CA GLU A 94 -11.11 6.51 11.26
C GLU A 94 -10.61 5.97 12.61
N LYS A 95 -10.17 4.71 12.66
CA LYS A 95 -9.57 4.13 13.87
C LYS A 95 -8.29 4.85 14.26
N LEU A 96 -7.42 5.12 13.30
CA LEU A 96 -6.16 5.80 13.53
C LEU A 96 -6.38 7.24 14.02
N SER A 97 -7.37 7.94 13.47
CA SER A 97 -7.71 9.30 13.88
C SER A 97 -8.12 9.36 15.35
N LYS A 98 -8.89 8.39 15.83
CA LYS A 98 -9.31 8.31 17.24
C LYS A 98 -8.14 8.09 18.20
N ILE A 99 -7.08 7.43 17.75
CA ILE A 99 -5.89 7.12 18.57
C ILE A 99 -4.89 8.30 18.55
N ILE A 100 -4.68 8.89 17.37
CA ILE A 100 -3.60 9.87 17.14
C ILE A 100 -4.10 11.32 17.33
N LEU A 101 -5.41 11.56 17.27
CA LEU A 101 -5.99 12.89 17.19
C LEU A 101 -6.94 13.25 18.33
N PRO A 102 -6.56 13.08 19.60
CA PRO A 102 -7.44 13.49 20.70
C PRO A 102 -7.72 15.01 20.73
N LEU A 103 -6.98 15.81 19.94
CA LEU A 103 -7.04 17.28 19.97
C LEU A 103 -8.01 17.90 18.94
N GLN A 104 -8.50 17.12 17.95
CA GLN A 104 -9.41 17.64 16.91
C GLN A 104 -10.54 16.66 16.59
N LYS A 105 -11.74 17.18 16.42
CA LYS A 105 -12.83 16.42 15.79
C LYS A 105 -12.55 16.34 14.30
N VAL A 106 -12.51 15.13 13.77
CA VAL A 106 -12.40 14.89 12.34
C VAL A 106 -13.80 14.66 11.79
N ASP A 107 -14.19 15.42 10.77
CA ASP A 107 -15.42 15.19 10.04
C ASP A 107 -15.28 13.90 9.21
N LEU A 108 -16.27 13.01 9.32
CA LEU A 108 -16.27 11.75 8.59
C LEU A 108 -16.40 11.96 7.08
N ASN A 109 -17.13 12.99 6.64
CA ASN A 109 -17.25 13.34 5.22
C ASN A 109 -15.91 13.83 4.66
N ASP A 110 -15.19 14.64 5.43
CA ASP A 110 -13.83 15.08 5.09
C ASP A 110 -12.86 13.88 4.97
N LEU A 111 -12.99 12.88 5.85
CA LEU A 111 -12.17 11.66 5.79
C LEU A 111 -12.49 10.81 4.56
N GLU A 112 -13.75 10.71 4.20
CA GLU A 112 -14.21 9.95 3.03
C GLU A 112 -13.67 10.57 1.75
N GLU A 113 -13.88 11.89 1.56
CA GLU A 113 -13.39 12.61 0.39
C GLU A 113 -11.86 12.61 0.29
N MET A 114 -11.19 12.78 1.41
CA MET A 114 -9.74 12.66 1.50
C MET A 114 -9.25 11.27 1.10
N THR A 115 -9.89 10.22 1.61
CA THR A 115 -9.53 8.84 1.30
C THR A 115 -9.73 8.55 -0.18
N PHE A 116 -10.85 9.04 -0.75
CA PHE A 116 -11.14 8.92 -2.17
C PHE A 116 -10.04 9.53 -3.02
N ASN A 117 -9.69 10.79 -2.74
CA ASN A 117 -8.66 11.52 -3.49
C ASN A 117 -7.27 10.88 -3.34
N ASN A 118 -6.92 10.38 -2.16
CA ASN A 118 -5.67 9.67 -1.95
C ASN A 118 -5.62 8.35 -2.72
N CYS A 119 -6.67 7.55 -2.68
CA CYS A 119 -6.75 6.29 -3.41
C CYS A 119 -6.66 6.54 -4.92
N LYS A 120 -7.41 7.52 -5.44
CA LYS A 120 -7.34 7.94 -6.85
C LYS A 120 -5.92 8.32 -7.24
N LYS A 121 -5.27 9.19 -6.46
CA LYS A 121 -3.90 9.65 -6.71
C LYS A 121 -2.89 8.48 -6.73
N ILE A 122 -3.00 7.56 -5.77
CA ILE A 122 -2.14 6.38 -5.69
C ILE A 122 -2.33 5.47 -6.91
N VAL A 123 -3.56 5.18 -7.30
CA VAL A 123 -3.86 4.29 -8.43
C VAL A 123 -3.42 4.91 -9.74
N ASN A 124 -3.69 6.21 -9.96
CA ASN A 124 -3.26 6.90 -11.17
C ASN A 124 -1.74 6.88 -11.28
N ARG A 125 -1.03 7.21 -10.21
CA ARG A 125 0.44 7.20 -10.21
C ARG A 125 1.01 5.81 -10.44
N MET A 126 0.41 4.79 -9.84
CA MET A 126 0.78 3.41 -10.10
C MET A 126 0.64 3.07 -11.60
N ASN A 127 -0.48 3.42 -12.22
CA ASN A 127 -0.72 3.13 -13.63
C ASN A 127 0.32 3.80 -14.55
N GLU A 128 0.76 5.01 -14.20
CA GLU A 128 1.80 5.75 -14.93
C GLU A 128 3.19 5.12 -14.79
N GLU A 129 3.49 4.51 -13.66
CA GLU A 129 4.85 4.07 -13.31
C GLU A 129 5.04 2.54 -13.33
N LEU A 130 3.96 1.76 -13.47
CA LEU A 130 4.03 0.30 -13.36
C LEU A 130 4.98 -0.32 -14.39
N ASP A 131 4.95 0.19 -15.62
CA ASP A 131 5.78 -0.29 -16.73
C ASP A 131 7.28 0.02 -16.58
N LEU A 132 7.65 0.83 -15.57
CA LEU A 132 9.04 1.06 -15.20
C LEU A 132 9.66 -0.13 -14.45
N ILE A 133 8.84 -1.03 -13.92
CA ILE A 133 9.33 -2.20 -13.20
C ILE A 133 9.69 -3.29 -14.22
N PRO A 134 10.93 -3.82 -14.21
CA PRO A 134 11.26 -4.98 -15.03
C PRO A 134 10.31 -6.15 -14.72
N LYS A 135 9.85 -6.85 -15.76
CA LYS A 135 8.86 -7.93 -15.63
C LYS A 135 9.29 -9.01 -14.64
N GLU A 136 10.57 -9.36 -14.64
CA GLU A 136 11.16 -10.35 -13.74
C GLU A 136 11.24 -9.91 -12.27
N ASN A 137 11.00 -8.62 -12.00
CA ASN A 137 10.97 -8.03 -10.66
C ASN A 137 9.56 -7.65 -10.19
N PHE A 138 8.53 -8.06 -10.94
CA PHE A 138 7.14 -7.72 -10.63
C PHE A 138 6.28 -8.96 -10.50
N CYS A 139 5.49 -9.01 -9.44
CA CYS A 139 4.44 -9.99 -9.23
C CYS A 139 3.16 -9.29 -8.78
N SER A 140 2.02 -9.72 -9.29
CA SER A 140 0.71 -9.28 -8.80
C SER A 140 -0.14 -10.44 -8.33
N VAL A 141 -0.83 -10.23 -7.22
CA VAL A 141 -1.76 -11.20 -6.65
C VAL A 141 -3.02 -10.49 -6.17
N LYS A 142 -4.16 -11.19 -6.19
CA LYS A 142 -5.39 -10.68 -5.59
C LYS A 142 -5.35 -10.91 -4.07
N TYR A 143 -5.85 -9.95 -3.31
CA TYR A 143 -5.99 -10.09 -1.86
C TYR A 143 -6.90 -11.27 -1.51
N GLU A 144 -7.91 -11.48 -2.31
CA GLU A 144 -8.89 -12.56 -2.18
C GLU A 144 -8.21 -13.94 -2.27
N ASP A 145 -7.29 -14.11 -3.23
CA ASP A 145 -6.50 -15.36 -3.39
C ASP A 145 -5.53 -15.55 -2.22
N LEU A 146 -4.89 -14.46 -1.77
CA LEU A 146 -3.99 -14.51 -0.62
C LEU A 146 -4.70 -14.94 0.66
N VAL A 147 -5.99 -14.60 0.81
CA VAL A 147 -6.79 -14.99 1.99
C VAL A 147 -7.34 -16.40 1.86
N SER A 148 -7.82 -16.80 0.67
CA SER A 148 -8.44 -18.12 0.44
C SER A 148 -7.40 -19.24 0.28
N ASN A 149 -6.30 -18.96 -0.42
CA ASN A 149 -5.23 -19.92 -0.75
C ASN A 149 -3.84 -19.35 -0.48
N PRO A 150 -3.50 -19.04 0.78
CA PRO A 150 -2.27 -18.33 1.12
C PRO A 150 -0.99 -19.09 0.74
N VAL A 151 -0.99 -20.42 0.85
CA VAL A 151 0.18 -21.26 0.54
C VAL A 151 0.51 -21.19 -0.95
N ASP A 152 -0.48 -21.43 -1.81
CA ASP A 152 -0.28 -21.42 -3.26
C ASP A 152 0.04 -20.02 -3.76
N THR A 153 -0.63 -18.99 -3.21
CA THR A 153 -0.37 -17.60 -3.58
C THR A 153 1.05 -17.16 -3.21
N LEU A 154 1.54 -17.54 -2.05
CA LEU A 154 2.92 -17.23 -1.64
C LEU A 154 3.95 -18.04 -2.42
N SER A 155 3.68 -19.32 -2.75
CA SER A 155 4.52 -20.10 -3.65
C SER A 155 4.65 -19.43 -5.01
N LYS A 156 3.53 -19.02 -5.62
CA LYS A 156 3.51 -18.26 -6.87
C LYS A 156 4.39 -17.00 -6.80
N ILE A 157 4.27 -16.20 -5.74
CA ILE A 157 5.10 -15.00 -5.54
C ILE A 157 6.59 -15.38 -5.52
N HIS A 158 6.96 -16.44 -4.77
CA HIS A 158 8.35 -16.89 -4.68
C HIS A 158 8.93 -17.28 -6.04
N ASP A 159 8.13 -17.95 -6.87
CA ASP A 159 8.56 -18.43 -8.19
C ASP A 159 8.68 -17.26 -9.17
N GLU A 160 7.68 -16.36 -9.24
CA GLU A 160 7.66 -15.26 -10.21
C GLU A 160 8.80 -14.26 -10.01
N ILE A 161 9.11 -13.89 -8.76
CA ILE A 161 10.18 -12.92 -8.47
C ILE A 161 11.45 -13.59 -7.92
N LYS A 162 11.58 -14.88 -8.07
CA LYS A 162 12.80 -15.69 -7.75
C LYS A 162 13.32 -15.46 -6.32
N LEU A 163 12.43 -15.52 -5.33
CA LEU A 163 12.80 -15.33 -3.92
C LEU A 163 13.58 -16.51 -3.32
N GLY A 164 13.73 -17.60 -4.02
CA GLY A 164 14.34 -18.85 -3.57
C GLY A 164 13.29 -19.91 -3.22
N THR A 165 13.68 -20.96 -2.51
CA THR A 165 12.81 -22.11 -2.25
C THR A 165 11.74 -21.77 -1.20
N PHE A 166 10.48 -21.80 -1.61
CA PHE A 166 9.33 -21.56 -0.73
C PHE A 166 9.23 -22.61 0.39
N ASN A 167 9.60 -23.86 0.12
CA ASN A 167 9.51 -24.99 1.08
C ASN A 167 10.15 -24.69 2.44
N LYS A 168 11.20 -23.87 2.48
CA LYS A 168 11.85 -23.49 3.75
C LYS A 168 10.97 -22.65 4.66
N SER A 169 10.04 -21.90 4.09
CA SER A 169 9.12 -21.01 4.82
C SER A 169 7.74 -21.64 5.06
N GLN A 170 7.46 -22.79 4.46
CA GLN A 170 6.13 -23.41 4.48
C GLN A 170 5.68 -23.82 5.88
N ASN A 171 6.59 -24.37 6.69
CA ASN A 171 6.25 -24.75 8.07
C ASN A 171 5.94 -23.53 8.94
N ASP A 172 6.73 -22.46 8.80
CA ASP A 172 6.49 -21.21 9.53
C ASP A 172 5.18 -20.58 9.11
N LEU A 173 4.87 -20.61 7.81
CA LEU A 173 3.57 -20.16 7.29
C LEU A 173 2.41 -20.97 7.87
N ASN A 174 2.50 -22.29 7.86
CA ASN A 174 1.44 -23.15 8.41
C ASN A 174 1.21 -22.88 9.90
N ASN A 175 2.27 -22.71 10.68
CA ASN A 175 2.17 -22.33 12.09
C ASN A 175 1.49 -20.96 12.26
N TYR A 176 1.85 -19.98 11.44
CA TYR A 176 1.21 -18.67 11.44
C TYR A 176 -0.29 -18.77 11.07
N LEU A 177 -0.63 -19.46 9.99
CA LEU A 177 -2.02 -19.66 9.58
C LEU A 177 -2.85 -20.34 10.67
N HIS A 178 -2.26 -21.32 11.35
CA HIS A 178 -2.91 -21.96 12.51
C HIS A 178 -3.16 -20.96 13.65
N SER A 179 -2.21 -20.08 13.92
CA SER A 179 -2.33 -19.06 14.99
C SER A 179 -3.42 -18.02 14.73
N ILE A 180 -3.76 -17.77 13.46
CA ILE A 180 -4.78 -16.79 13.05
C ILE A 180 -6.10 -17.40 12.57
N LYS A 181 -6.31 -18.71 12.73
CA LYS A 181 -7.52 -19.39 12.23
C LYS A 181 -8.84 -18.80 12.77
N GLU A 182 -8.83 -18.23 13.96
CA GLU A 182 -9.99 -17.57 14.58
C GLU A 182 -10.14 -16.09 14.17
N TYR A 183 -9.20 -15.58 13.36
CA TYR A 183 -9.26 -14.18 12.93
C TYR A 183 -10.46 -13.95 12.00
N LYS A 184 -11.29 -12.97 12.36
CA LYS A 184 -12.44 -12.53 11.56
C LYS A 184 -12.11 -11.22 10.86
N THR A 185 -12.37 -11.15 9.57
CA THR A 185 -12.23 -9.93 8.80
C THR A 185 -13.16 -8.83 9.29
N ASN A 186 -12.75 -7.58 9.15
CA ASN A 186 -13.59 -6.46 9.55
C ASN A 186 -14.89 -6.43 8.74
N LYS A 187 -15.99 -6.16 9.45
CA LYS A 187 -17.28 -5.79 8.82
C LYS A 187 -17.29 -4.27 8.64
N TYR A 188 -17.75 -3.83 7.49
CA TYR A 188 -17.78 -2.41 7.13
C TYR A 188 -19.23 -1.92 7.04
N ARG A 189 -19.41 -0.58 7.16
CA ARG A 189 -20.71 0.05 6.90
C ARG A 189 -21.10 -0.13 5.42
N PRO A 190 -22.38 -0.27 5.10
CA PRO A 190 -22.81 -0.26 3.71
C PRO A 190 -22.51 1.10 3.06
N TYR A 191 -22.26 1.09 1.77
CA TYR A 191 -22.14 2.30 0.97
C TYR A 191 -23.51 2.94 0.72
N THR A 192 -23.52 4.27 0.56
CA THR A 192 -24.62 4.90 -0.19
C THR A 192 -24.51 4.53 -1.67
N VAL A 193 -25.62 4.57 -2.39
CA VAL A 193 -25.65 4.23 -3.83
C VAL A 193 -24.71 5.18 -4.59
N GLU A 194 -24.79 6.48 -4.30
CA GLU A 194 -24.00 7.53 -4.96
C GLU A 194 -22.49 7.31 -4.79
N LEU A 195 -22.04 6.99 -3.56
CA LEU A 195 -20.63 6.76 -3.30
C LEU A 195 -20.14 5.47 -3.97
N LYS A 196 -20.96 4.43 -3.97
CA LYS A 196 -20.64 3.17 -4.65
C LYS A 196 -20.45 3.40 -6.15
N ASP A 197 -21.38 4.10 -6.79
CA ASP A 197 -21.33 4.38 -8.23
C ASP A 197 -20.13 5.28 -8.57
N ARG A 198 -19.85 6.28 -7.72
CA ARG A 198 -18.66 7.13 -7.86
C ARG A 198 -17.37 6.34 -7.82
N ILE A 199 -17.23 5.39 -6.88
CA ILE A 199 -16.05 4.54 -6.76
C ILE A 199 -15.92 3.64 -7.99
N LEU A 200 -16.98 2.95 -8.38
CA LEU A 200 -16.94 2.03 -9.52
C LEU A 200 -16.58 2.76 -10.82
N LYS A 201 -17.14 3.95 -11.03
CA LYS A 201 -16.83 4.80 -12.20
C LYS A 201 -15.38 5.28 -12.18
N GLU A 202 -14.89 5.78 -11.06
CA GLU A 202 -13.53 6.32 -10.97
C GLU A 202 -12.45 5.25 -11.14
N PHE A 203 -12.70 4.05 -10.63
CA PHE A 203 -11.75 2.93 -10.67
C PHE A 203 -12.07 1.89 -11.76
N GLU A 204 -12.86 2.25 -12.78
CA GLU A 204 -13.25 1.32 -13.87
C GLU A 204 -12.03 0.71 -14.58
N SER A 205 -11.03 1.54 -14.91
CA SER A 205 -9.79 1.08 -15.56
C SER A 205 -8.99 0.12 -14.67
N TYR A 206 -8.97 0.38 -13.37
CA TYR A 206 -8.36 -0.50 -12.39
C TYR A 206 -9.10 -1.84 -12.31
N ILE A 207 -10.44 -1.81 -12.25
CA ILE A 207 -11.29 -3.01 -12.22
C ILE A 207 -11.01 -3.88 -13.45
N LYS A 208 -11.00 -3.29 -14.65
CA LYS A 208 -10.69 -3.99 -15.90
C LYS A 208 -9.27 -4.56 -15.91
N LYS A 209 -8.27 -3.76 -15.49
CA LYS A 209 -6.86 -4.17 -15.50
C LYS A 209 -6.58 -5.35 -14.57
N TRP A 210 -7.23 -5.39 -13.42
CA TRP A 210 -7.00 -6.41 -12.38
C TRP A 210 -8.12 -7.47 -12.33
N GLU A 211 -9.02 -7.48 -13.31
CA GLU A 211 -10.07 -8.50 -13.51
C GLU A 211 -10.98 -8.69 -12.28
N TYR A 212 -11.58 -7.60 -11.81
CA TYR A 212 -12.58 -7.59 -10.74
C TYR A 212 -14.01 -7.42 -11.26
#